data_7542b6f80802c11b78555bc40240dc75
#
_entry.id   7542b6f80802c11b78555bc40240dc75
#
_cell.length_a   1.000
_cell.length_b   1.000
_cell.length_c   1.000
_cell.angle_alpha   90.00
_cell.angle_beta   90.00
_cell.angle_gamma   90.00
#
_symmetry.space_group_name_H-M   'P 1'
#
loop_
_entity.id
_entity.type
_entity.pdbx_description
1 polymer ?
#
loop_
_entity_poly.entity_id
_entity_poly.type
_entity_poly.pdbx_seq_one_letter_code
_entity_poly.pdbx_strand_id
1 'polypeptide(L)'
;MDFRKGEIIAIDKPYRMSSFGALAHVRYLLSKKLGFKVKIGHAGTLDPLATGVLVLCTGKCTKQIEQLQTHTKEYTATLQLGATTASYDKEHSVNHTFPTKHITRELVEEVLKQFVGEIQQVPPTYSAVKVNGDRSYALRRAGEEVQLKPKTVRVDEIELTDYNDEEKTASIRVVCGKGTYIRSLARDIGRALDSGAFLTALRRTKAGSFSVENCIDFDHFQEWLDVQEIEDCLADK
;
A
#
# COMPACT_ATOMS: atom_id res chain seq x y z
N MET A 1 -18.47 11.90 -17.74
CA MET A 1 -17.06 11.46 -17.62
C MET A 1 -16.48 11.11 -18.98
N ASP A 2 -15.22 11.42 -19.23
CA ASP A 2 -14.55 11.09 -20.51
C ASP A 2 -13.29 10.26 -20.26
N PHE A 3 -13.43 8.95 -20.21
CA PHE A 3 -12.32 8.02 -19.96
C PHE A 3 -11.28 7.94 -21.09
N ARG A 4 -11.59 8.47 -22.28
CA ARG A 4 -10.65 8.57 -23.41
C ARG A 4 -9.75 9.79 -23.27
N LYS A 5 -10.33 10.97 -22.97
CA LYS A 5 -9.55 12.16 -22.62
C LYS A 5 -8.77 11.93 -21.34
N GLY A 6 -9.40 11.36 -20.31
CA GLY A 6 -8.75 10.91 -19.09
C GLY A 6 -9.48 11.32 -17.82
N GLU A 7 -9.70 10.35 -16.96
CA GLU A 7 -10.30 10.51 -15.64
C GLU A 7 -9.33 10.00 -14.56
N ILE A 8 -9.46 10.58 -13.37
CA ILE A 8 -8.79 10.10 -12.16
C ILE A 8 -9.89 9.64 -11.22
N ILE A 9 -9.88 8.34 -10.92
CA ILE A 9 -10.83 7.72 -10.01
C ILE A 9 -10.09 6.98 -8.91
N ALA A 10 -10.70 6.85 -7.74
CA ALA A 10 -10.17 6.09 -6.63
C ALA A 10 -11.12 4.95 -6.27
N ILE A 11 -10.57 3.77 -6.10
CA ILE A 11 -11.30 2.58 -5.66
C ILE A 11 -10.81 2.12 -4.30
N ASP A 12 -11.69 1.50 -3.50
CA ASP A 12 -11.31 0.76 -2.29
C ASP A 12 -10.85 -0.63 -2.72
N LYS A 13 -9.52 -0.84 -2.80
CA LYS A 13 -8.96 -2.12 -3.21
C LYS A 13 -9.24 -3.21 -2.17
N PRO A 14 -9.86 -4.32 -2.56
CA PRO A 14 -10.16 -5.41 -1.63
C PRO A 14 -8.91 -6.18 -1.18
N TYR A 15 -9.06 -6.91 -0.09
CA TYR A 15 -8.06 -7.85 0.45
C TYR A 15 -7.78 -9.00 -0.52
N ARG A 16 -6.56 -9.52 -0.52
CA ARG A 16 -6.07 -10.63 -1.37
C ARG A 16 -6.10 -10.36 -2.87
N MET A 17 -6.20 -9.12 -3.28
CA MET A 17 -6.12 -8.72 -4.69
C MET A 17 -4.89 -7.83 -4.92
N SER A 18 -4.10 -8.11 -5.96
CA SER A 18 -3.00 -7.23 -6.35
C SER A 18 -3.54 -5.93 -6.95
N SER A 19 -2.77 -4.83 -6.83
CA SER A 19 -3.12 -3.55 -7.48
C SER A 19 -3.30 -3.70 -9.00
N PHE A 20 -2.50 -4.56 -9.64
CA PHE A 20 -2.64 -4.85 -11.07
C PHE A 20 -3.91 -5.65 -11.37
N GLY A 21 -4.27 -6.60 -10.52
CA GLY A 21 -5.52 -7.37 -10.63
C GLY A 21 -6.75 -6.47 -10.54
N ALA A 22 -6.78 -5.57 -9.55
CA ALA A 22 -7.85 -4.58 -9.39
C ALA A 22 -7.95 -3.64 -10.62
N LEU A 23 -6.82 -3.12 -11.08
CA LEU A 23 -6.75 -2.31 -12.29
C LEU A 23 -7.22 -3.08 -13.53
N ALA A 24 -6.85 -4.35 -13.68
CA ALA A 24 -7.24 -5.16 -14.83
C ALA A 24 -8.74 -5.41 -14.87
N HIS A 25 -9.36 -5.63 -13.71
CA HIS A 25 -10.81 -5.76 -13.58
C HIS A 25 -11.53 -4.47 -13.97
N VAL A 26 -11.14 -3.34 -13.40
CA VAL A 26 -11.70 -2.02 -13.74
C VAL A 26 -11.53 -1.71 -15.24
N ARG A 27 -10.35 -1.99 -15.80
CA ARG A 27 -10.10 -1.82 -17.24
C ARG A 27 -11.03 -2.66 -18.09
N TYR A 28 -11.29 -3.91 -17.68
CA TYR A 28 -12.21 -4.78 -18.39
C TYR A 28 -13.62 -4.21 -18.41
N LEU A 29 -14.15 -3.80 -17.27
CA LEU A 29 -15.51 -3.22 -17.15
C LEU A 29 -15.64 -1.93 -17.96
N LEU A 30 -14.69 -1.01 -17.83
CA LEU A 30 -14.65 0.23 -18.63
C LEU A 30 -14.57 -0.07 -20.13
N SER A 31 -13.69 -0.98 -20.55
CA SER A 31 -13.52 -1.30 -21.98
C SER A 31 -14.75 -1.96 -22.58
N LYS A 32 -15.45 -2.80 -21.81
CA LYS A 32 -16.71 -3.44 -22.19
C LYS A 32 -17.82 -2.40 -22.37
N LYS A 33 -17.97 -1.47 -21.42
CA LYS A 33 -18.99 -0.41 -21.46
C LYS A 33 -18.76 0.55 -22.63
N LEU A 34 -17.49 0.89 -22.91
CA LEU A 34 -17.11 1.93 -23.88
C LEU A 34 -16.87 1.40 -25.29
N GLY A 35 -16.82 0.06 -25.50
CA GLY A 35 -16.57 -0.55 -26.80
C GLY A 35 -15.13 -0.39 -27.32
N PHE A 36 -14.17 0.08 -26.49
CA PHE A 36 -12.77 0.19 -26.87
C PHE A 36 -11.84 -0.10 -25.68
N LYS A 37 -10.57 -0.46 -25.98
CA LYS A 37 -9.57 -0.75 -24.94
C LYS A 37 -9.14 0.54 -24.23
N VAL A 38 -9.52 0.70 -22.97
CA VAL A 38 -9.16 1.86 -22.15
C VAL A 38 -7.70 1.77 -21.72
N LYS A 39 -6.93 2.86 -21.98
CA LYS A 39 -5.60 3.03 -21.37
C LYS A 39 -5.79 3.41 -19.91
N ILE A 40 -5.20 2.63 -18.98
CA ILE A 40 -5.32 2.85 -17.54
C ILE A 40 -4.03 2.48 -16.81
N GLY A 41 -3.71 3.21 -15.75
CA GLY A 41 -2.60 2.94 -14.84
C GLY A 41 -2.97 3.32 -13.41
N HIS A 42 -2.18 2.89 -12.40
CA HIS A 42 -2.41 3.23 -11.00
C HIS A 42 -1.28 4.10 -10.41
N ALA A 43 -1.63 4.98 -9.49
CA ALA A 43 -0.72 5.89 -8.82
C ALA A 43 -0.32 5.36 -7.41
N GLY A 44 0.51 4.33 -7.38
CA GLY A 44 1.05 3.75 -6.15
C GLY A 44 0.48 2.37 -5.83
N THR A 45 1.38 1.39 -5.85
CA THR A 45 1.05 -0.01 -5.57
C THR A 45 0.62 -0.20 -4.12
N LEU A 46 -0.40 -1.02 -3.90
CA LEU A 46 -0.72 -1.69 -2.64
C LEU A 46 -0.38 -3.17 -2.78
N ASP A 47 0.17 -3.73 -1.72
CA ASP A 47 0.44 -5.18 -1.64
C ASP A 47 -0.88 -5.97 -1.69
N PRO A 48 -0.85 -7.26 -2.08
CA PRO A 48 -2.08 -8.07 -2.15
C PRO A 48 -2.87 -8.12 -0.84
N LEU A 49 -2.19 -8.19 0.30
CA LEU A 49 -2.81 -8.25 1.63
C LEU A 49 -3.20 -6.86 2.19
N ALA A 50 -2.83 -5.77 1.51
CA ALA A 50 -3.28 -4.43 1.88
C ALA A 50 -4.60 -4.07 1.21
N THR A 51 -5.40 -3.22 1.87
CA THR A 51 -6.67 -2.69 1.38
C THR A 51 -6.64 -1.17 1.26
N GLY A 52 -7.70 -0.56 0.75
CA GLY A 52 -7.89 0.88 0.78
C GLY A 52 -7.62 1.57 -0.54
N VAL A 53 -7.39 2.86 -0.48
CA VAL A 53 -7.35 3.78 -1.63
C VAL A 53 -6.36 3.34 -2.70
N LEU A 54 -6.85 2.99 -3.88
CA LEU A 54 -6.05 2.79 -5.08
C LEU A 54 -6.50 3.79 -6.16
N VAL A 55 -5.64 4.76 -6.43
CA VAL A 55 -5.92 5.80 -7.44
C VAL A 55 -5.60 5.26 -8.82
N LEU A 56 -6.56 5.34 -9.73
CA LEU A 56 -6.48 4.91 -11.12
C LEU A 56 -6.59 6.13 -12.04
N CYS A 57 -5.78 6.16 -13.08
CA CYS A 57 -5.78 7.20 -14.10
C CYS A 57 -6.06 6.57 -15.46
N THR A 58 -7.01 7.17 -16.23
CA THR A 58 -7.33 6.71 -17.57
C THR A 58 -6.83 7.71 -18.63
N GLY A 59 -6.79 7.31 -19.89
CA GLY A 59 -6.50 8.17 -21.02
C GLY A 59 -5.24 9.03 -20.85
N LYS A 60 -5.38 10.34 -21.06
CA LYS A 60 -4.28 11.31 -20.92
C LYS A 60 -3.85 11.53 -19.46
N CYS A 61 -4.74 11.29 -18.47
CA CYS A 61 -4.41 11.41 -17.05
C CYS A 61 -3.37 10.38 -16.59
N THR A 62 -3.11 9.32 -17.36
CA THR A 62 -1.98 8.40 -17.08
C THR A 62 -0.61 9.11 -17.02
N LYS A 63 -0.46 10.28 -17.63
CA LYS A 63 0.76 11.09 -17.55
C LYS A 63 0.95 11.76 -16.19
N GLN A 64 -0.10 11.86 -15.37
CA GLN A 64 -0.05 12.44 -14.01
C GLN A 64 0.31 11.42 -12.92
N ILE A 65 0.44 10.14 -13.26
CA ILE A 65 0.71 9.06 -12.30
C ILE A 65 1.95 9.35 -11.45
N GLU A 66 3.05 9.78 -12.05
CA GLU A 66 4.28 10.06 -11.32
C GLU A 66 4.10 11.20 -10.31
N GLN A 67 3.37 12.24 -10.68
CA GLN A 67 3.05 13.35 -9.78
C GLN A 67 2.14 12.88 -8.63
N LEU A 68 1.07 12.14 -8.92
CA LEU A 68 0.17 11.60 -7.90
C LEU A 68 0.89 10.66 -6.91
N GLN A 69 1.93 9.95 -7.37
CA GLN A 69 2.76 9.12 -6.50
C GLN A 69 3.58 9.91 -5.48
N THR A 70 3.82 11.22 -5.69
CA THR A 70 4.59 12.05 -4.75
C THR A 70 3.75 12.50 -3.55
N HIS A 71 2.43 12.48 -3.66
CA HIS A 71 1.55 12.91 -2.59
C HIS A 71 1.73 12.06 -1.32
N THR A 72 1.46 12.66 -0.18
CA THR A 72 1.42 11.99 1.12
C THR A 72 0.35 10.89 1.15
N LYS A 73 0.62 9.83 1.91
CA LYS A 73 -0.31 8.72 2.15
C LYS A 73 -0.54 8.57 3.64
N GLU A 74 -1.75 8.15 3.98
CA GLU A 74 -2.11 7.76 5.33
C GLU A 74 -2.50 6.28 5.36
N TYR A 75 -2.03 5.59 6.39
CA TYR A 75 -2.31 4.17 6.61
C TYR A 75 -2.76 3.93 8.04
N THR A 76 -3.66 2.96 8.20
CA THR A 76 -3.82 2.22 9.45
C THR A 76 -3.17 0.84 9.28
N ALA A 77 -2.44 0.40 10.29
CA ALA A 77 -1.70 -0.85 10.26
C ALA A 77 -1.76 -1.53 11.62
N THR A 78 -1.92 -2.85 11.63
CA THR A 78 -1.81 -3.66 12.85
C THR A 78 -0.56 -4.52 12.75
N LEU A 79 0.26 -4.45 13.79
CA LEU A 79 1.49 -5.20 13.95
C LEU A 79 1.27 -6.34 14.94
N GLN A 80 1.75 -7.54 14.61
CA GLN A 80 2.01 -8.59 15.59
C GLN A 80 3.42 -8.40 16.13
N LEU A 81 3.55 -8.26 17.44
CA LEU A 81 4.83 -8.17 18.14
C LEU A 81 5.32 -9.55 18.56
N GLY A 82 6.64 -9.69 18.75
CA GLY A 82 7.26 -10.91 19.21
C GLY A 82 7.53 -11.95 18.14
N ALA A 83 7.32 -11.64 16.86
CA ALA A 83 7.62 -12.56 15.77
C ALA A 83 8.00 -11.83 14.50
N THR A 84 8.64 -12.53 13.56
CA THR A 84 8.93 -12.02 12.21
C THR A 84 8.48 -13.02 11.14
N THR A 85 8.30 -12.51 9.92
CA THR A 85 8.09 -13.28 8.69
C THR A 85 9.05 -12.81 7.61
N ALA A 86 9.29 -13.61 6.59
CA ALA A 86 10.20 -13.26 5.51
C ALA A 86 9.77 -12.03 4.70
N SER A 87 8.46 -11.77 4.60
CA SER A 87 7.87 -10.64 3.87
C SER A 87 7.52 -9.45 4.76
N TYR A 88 7.65 -9.59 6.10
CA TYR A 88 7.21 -8.64 7.13
C TYR A 88 5.69 -8.40 7.13
N ASP A 89 4.93 -9.37 6.62
CA ASP A 89 3.47 -9.46 6.62
C ASP A 89 3.02 -10.94 6.69
N LYS A 90 1.73 -11.21 6.48
CA LYS A 90 1.13 -12.57 6.52
C LYS A 90 1.27 -13.36 5.22
N GLU A 91 2.03 -12.89 4.23
CA GLU A 91 2.28 -13.66 2.99
C GLU A 91 3.12 -14.92 3.26
N HIS A 92 4.01 -14.86 4.26
CA HIS A 92 4.84 -15.97 4.69
C HIS A 92 4.59 -16.34 6.16
N SER A 93 4.86 -17.59 6.50
CA SER A 93 4.81 -18.07 7.88
C SER A 93 5.85 -17.39 8.77
N VAL A 94 5.59 -17.41 10.08
CA VAL A 94 6.54 -16.95 11.09
C VAL A 94 7.84 -17.78 10.98
N ASN A 95 8.97 -17.06 10.94
CA ASN A 95 10.31 -17.67 10.84
C ASN A 95 11.14 -17.51 12.12
N HIS A 96 10.87 -16.51 12.94
CA HIS A 96 11.52 -16.29 14.23
C HIS A 96 10.54 -15.74 15.25
N THR A 97 10.75 -16.10 16.52
CA THR A 97 10.01 -15.56 17.68
C THR A 97 10.96 -14.89 18.66
N PHE A 98 10.47 -13.91 19.40
CA PHE A 98 11.24 -13.05 20.29
C PHE A 98 10.50 -12.86 21.61
N PRO A 99 11.19 -12.53 22.72
CA PRO A 99 10.55 -12.15 23.98
C PRO A 99 9.67 -10.91 23.80
N THR A 100 8.55 -10.88 24.55
CA THR A 100 7.60 -9.75 24.52
C THR A 100 7.21 -9.24 25.91
N LYS A 101 7.69 -9.88 27.00
CA LYS A 101 7.30 -9.55 28.38
C LYS A 101 7.63 -8.10 28.77
N HIS A 102 8.70 -7.55 28.17
CA HIS A 102 9.16 -6.18 28.42
C HIS A 102 8.38 -5.14 27.61
N ILE A 103 7.58 -5.56 26.62
CA ILE A 103 6.87 -4.64 25.74
C ILE A 103 5.58 -4.20 26.45
N THR A 104 5.46 -2.89 26.70
CA THR A 104 4.27 -2.23 27.23
C THR A 104 3.77 -1.18 26.25
N ARG A 105 2.56 -0.67 26.46
CA ARG A 105 2.00 0.43 25.65
C ARG A 105 2.95 1.64 25.63
N GLU A 106 3.45 2.04 26.79
CA GLU A 106 4.31 3.21 26.96
C GLU A 106 5.63 3.04 26.19
N LEU A 107 6.22 1.83 26.22
CA LEU A 107 7.43 1.54 25.46
C LEU A 107 7.17 1.62 23.96
N VAL A 108 6.04 1.12 23.47
CA VAL A 108 5.67 1.23 22.05
C VAL A 108 5.52 2.71 21.67
N GLU A 109 4.77 3.50 22.45
CA GLU A 109 4.59 4.95 22.20
C GLU A 109 5.93 5.70 22.16
N GLU A 110 6.87 5.36 23.04
CA GLU A 110 8.19 5.99 23.06
C GLU A 110 9.02 5.60 21.82
N VAL A 111 9.01 4.32 21.46
CA VAL A 111 9.73 3.83 20.28
C VAL A 111 9.19 4.45 18.99
N LEU A 112 7.88 4.63 18.86
CA LEU A 112 7.27 5.23 17.66
C LEU A 112 7.80 6.64 17.38
N LYS A 113 8.14 7.42 18.39
CA LYS A 113 8.69 8.79 18.24
C LYS A 113 9.99 8.83 17.44
N GLN A 114 10.77 7.74 17.45
CA GLN A 114 12.04 7.64 16.73
C GLN A 114 11.84 7.54 15.20
N PHE A 115 10.63 7.23 14.75
CA PHE A 115 10.31 7.05 13.34
C PHE A 115 9.66 8.27 12.70
N VAL A 116 9.53 9.39 13.42
CA VAL A 116 9.03 10.66 12.86
C VAL A 116 10.18 11.43 12.20
N GLY A 117 9.91 12.01 11.04
CA GLY A 117 10.88 12.78 10.27
C GLY A 117 11.50 11.97 9.12
N GLU A 118 12.73 12.32 8.76
CA GLU A 118 13.50 11.58 7.75
C GLU A 118 14.19 10.37 8.38
N ILE A 119 13.89 9.18 7.88
CA ILE A 119 14.46 7.93 8.36
C ILE A 119 15.16 7.17 7.22
N GLN A 120 16.18 6.38 7.59
CA GLN A 120 16.81 5.44 6.68
C GLN A 120 16.07 4.11 6.71
N GLN A 121 15.45 3.73 5.62
CA GLN A 121 14.67 2.51 5.53
C GLN A 121 15.22 1.57 4.46
N VAL A 122 15.52 0.32 4.81
CA VAL A 122 15.82 -0.75 3.85
C VAL A 122 14.48 -1.30 3.34
N PRO A 123 14.19 -1.22 2.03
CA PRO A 123 12.97 -1.80 1.46
C PRO A 123 12.85 -3.30 1.76
N PRO A 124 11.64 -3.87 1.79
CA PRO A 124 11.50 -5.32 1.91
C PRO A 124 12.03 -6.01 0.66
N THR A 125 12.66 -7.18 0.81
CA THR A 125 13.18 -7.95 -0.33
C THR A 125 12.06 -8.45 -1.25
N TYR A 126 10.87 -8.69 -0.72
CA TYR A 126 9.64 -8.94 -1.48
C TYR A 126 8.99 -7.62 -1.91
N SER A 127 9.68 -6.86 -2.78
CA SER A 127 9.19 -5.57 -3.31
C SER A 127 9.46 -5.41 -4.81
N ALA A 128 8.89 -4.37 -5.41
CA ALA A 128 9.08 -4.04 -6.82
C ALA A 128 10.38 -3.27 -7.10
N VAL A 129 11.25 -3.07 -6.10
CA VAL A 129 12.57 -2.45 -6.27
C VAL A 129 13.39 -3.26 -7.27
N LYS A 130 14.06 -2.58 -8.19
CA LYS A 130 14.93 -3.23 -9.18
C LYS A 130 16.34 -3.40 -8.63
N VAL A 131 16.92 -4.58 -8.84
CA VAL A 131 18.30 -4.92 -8.57
C VAL A 131 18.88 -5.52 -9.86
N ASN A 132 19.90 -4.88 -10.44
CA ASN A 132 20.54 -5.30 -11.69
C ASN A 132 19.55 -5.49 -12.89
N GLY A 133 18.44 -4.73 -12.90
CA GLY A 133 17.41 -4.81 -13.94
C GLY A 133 16.17 -5.63 -13.55
N ASP A 134 16.32 -6.61 -12.67
CA ASP A 134 15.25 -7.50 -12.24
C ASP A 134 14.56 -6.97 -10.97
N ARG A 135 13.28 -7.36 -10.79
CA ARG A 135 12.53 -6.97 -9.60
C ARG A 135 12.92 -7.86 -8.41
N SER A 136 13.20 -7.24 -7.27
CA SER A 136 13.63 -7.91 -6.04
C SER A 136 12.71 -9.08 -5.65
N TYR A 137 11.39 -8.92 -5.76
CA TYR A 137 10.46 -10.02 -5.46
C TYR A 137 10.62 -11.23 -6.39
N ALA A 138 11.00 -11.03 -7.67
CA ALA A 138 11.20 -12.13 -8.63
C ALA A 138 12.48 -12.90 -8.28
N LEU A 139 13.56 -12.20 -7.98
CA LEU A 139 14.82 -12.80 -7.50
C LEU A 139 14.61 -13.61 -6.22
N ARG A 140 13.86 -13.05 -5.23
CA ARG A 140 13.57 -13.76 -3.97
C ARG A 140 12.73 -15.03 -4.18
N ARG A 141 11.76 -15.01 -5.11
CA ARG A 141 10.99 -16.21 -5.48
C ARG A 141 11.84 -17.26 -6.20
N ALA A 142 12.86 -16.84 -6.92
CA ALA A 142 13.86 -17.73 -7.52
C ALA A 142 14.89 -18.28 -6.50
N GLY A 143 14.80 -17.90 -5.22
CA GLY A 143 15.70 -18.35 -4.16
C GLY A 143 17.01 -17.53 -4.06
N GLU A 144 17.15 -16.45 -4.84
CA GLU A 144 18.35 -15.62 -4.81
C GLU A 144 18.39 -14.71 -3.58
N GLU A 145 19.57 -14.50 -3.01
CA GLU A 145 19.76 -13.49 -1.97
C GLU A 145 19.79 -12.10 -2.59
N VAL A 146 18.98 -11.20 -2.01
CA VAL A 146 18.87 -9.82 -2.47
C VAL A 146 19.27 -8.88 -1.33
N GLN A 147 20.30 -8.09 -1.57
CA GLN A 147 20.70 -7.00 -0.68
C GLN A 147 20.20 -5.68 -1.23
N LEU A 148 19.37 -4.97 -0.46
CA LEU A 148 18.82 -3.68 -0.82
C LEU A 148 19.51 -2.58 0.00
N LYS A 149 19.85 -1.48 -0.67
CA LYS A 149 20.42 -0.31 -0.01
C LYS A 149 19.34 0.47 0.74
N PRO A 150 19.66 1.06 1.90
CA PRO A 150 18.77 2.00 2.58
C PRO A 150 18.38 3.16 1.66
N LYS A 151 17.18 3.68 1.86
CA LYS A 151 16.69 4.90 1.21
C LYS A 151 16.13 5.83 2.28
N THR A 152 16.40 7.12 2.11
CA THR A 152 15.74 8.14 2.92
C THR A 152 14.27 8.19 2.55
N VAL A 153 13.40 8.04 3.55
CA VAL A 153 11.95 8.22 3.44
C VAL A 153 11.49 9.14 4.55
N ARG A 154 10.33 9.76 4.37
CA ARG A 154 9.76 10.69 5.35
C ARG A 154 8.50 10.12 5.96
N VAL A 155 8.43 10.14 7.27
CA VAL A 155 7.23 9.88 8.08
C VAL A 155 6.84 11.17 8.76
N ASP A 156 5.68 11.73 8.39
CA ASP A 156 5.21 13.00 8.91
C ASP A 156 4.57 12.83 10.31
N GLU A 157 3.79 11.73 10.45
CA GLU A 157 3.11 11.39 11.71
C GLU A 157 3.11 9.86 11.89
N ILE A 158 3.24 9.43 13.13
CA ILE A 158 3.00 8.06 13.57
C ILE A 158 2.44 8.07 14.97
N GLU A 159 1.35 7.37 15.19
CA GLU A 159 0.73 7.28 16.53
C GLU A 159 0.24 5.87 16.80
N LEU A 160 0.26 5.46 18.06
CA LEU A 160 -0.34 4.23 18.53
C LEU A 160 -1.86 4.48 18.74
N THR A 161 -2.69 3.79 17.97
CA THR A 161 -4.15 3.92 18.07
C THR A 161 -4.75 2.88 19.00
N ASP A 162 -4.12 1.68 19.06
CA ASP A 162 -4.56 0.60 19.95
C ASP A 162 -3.38 -0.31 20.33
N TYR A 163 -3.44 -0.92 21.53
CA TYR A 163 -2.46 -1.88 22.02
C TYR A 163 -3.15 -2.96 22.85
N ASN A 164 -2.98 -4.21 22.44
CA ASN A 164 -3.46 -5.38 23.16
C ASN A 164 -2.26 -6.14 23.76
N ASP A 165 -2.18 -6.12 25.11
CA ASP A 165 -1.08 -6.75 25.82
C ASP A 165 -1.16 -8.29 25.83
N GLU A 166 -2.36 -8.85 25.80
CA GLU A 166 -2.56 -10.32 25.79
C GLU A 166 -2.14 -10.91 24.44
N GLU A 167 -2.60 -10.30 23.34
CA GLU A 167 -2.29 -10.74 21.98
C GLU A 167 -0.95 -10.22 21.46
N LYS A 168 -0.33 -9.28 22.20
CA LYS A 168 0.87 -8.55 21.76
C LYS A 168 0.71 -7.94 20.38
N THR A 169 -0.41 -7.25 20.16
CA THR A 169 -0.67 -6.50 18.94
C THR A 169 -0.64 -4.99 19.18
N ALA A 170 -0.18 -4.25 18.19
CA ALA A 170 -0.18 -2.79 18.20
C ALA A 170 -0.79 -2.29 16.89
N SER A 171 -1.81 -1.44 16.98
CA SER A 171 -2.38 -0.74 15.83
C SER A 171 -1.85 0.68 15.79
N ILE A 172 -1.39 1.10 14.61
CA ILE A 172 -0.79 2.40 14.39
C ILE A 172 -1.46 3.12 13.22
N ARG A 173 -1.53 4.44 13.29
CA ARG A 173 -1.79 5.34 12.17
C ARG A 173 -0.47 5.95 11.72
N VAL A 174 -0.22 5.99 10.42
CA VAL A 174 1.01 6.51 9.83
C VAL A 174 0.68 7.46 8.69
N VAL A 175 1.25 8.67 8.71
CA VAL A 175 1.24 9.62 7.59
C VAL A 175 2.67 9.72 7.05
N CYS A 176 2.87 9.44 5.74
CA CYS A 176 4.21 9.34 5.19
C CYS A 176 4.30 9.73 3.71
N GLY A 177 5.50 10.04 3.28
CA GLY A 177 5.84 10.39 1.91
C GLY A 177 5.97 9.20 0.97
N LYS A 178 6.26 9.50 -0.30
CA LYS A 178 6.52 8.51 -1.35
C LYS A 178 7.65 7.56 -0.97
N GLY A 179 7.46 6.28 -1.24
CA GLY A 179 8.50 5.27 -1.13
C GLY A 179 8.63 4.62 0.26
N THR A 180 7.85 5.07 1.24
CA THR A 180 7.79 4.45 2.56
C THR A 180 7.10 3.09 2.48
N TYR A 181 7.76 2.05 2.99
CA TYR A 181 7.23 0.70 3.11
C TYR A 181 6.77 0.44 4.54
N ILE A 182 5.46 0.32 4.75
CA ILE A 182 4.90 0.08 6.10
C ILE A 182 5.34 -1.29 6.64
N ARG A 183 5.58 -2.28 5.77
CA ARG A 183 6.18 -3.57 6.14
C ARG A 183 7.59 -3.42 6.73
N SER A 184 8.43 -2.59 6.11
CA SER A 184 9.77 -2.30 6.65
C SER A 184 9.67 -1.50 7.96
N LEU A 185 8.71 -0.58 8.06
CA LEU A 185 8.47 0.17 9.29
C LEU A 185 8.09 -0.78 10.44
N ALA A 186 7.21 -1.76 10.20
CA ALA A 186 6.86 -2.78 11.20
C ALA A 186 8.09 -3.57 11.66
N ARG A 187 8.93 -4.03 10.72
CA ARG A 187 10.22 -4.68 11.05
C ARG A 187 11.09 -3.80 11.93
N ASP A 188 11.25 -2.54 11.55
CA ASP A 188 12.18 -1.61 12.22
C ASP A 188 11.65 -1.22 13.62
N ILE A 189 10.32 -1.05 13.78
CA ILE A 189 9.67 -0.89 15.08
C ILE A 189 9.91 -2.13 15.96
N GLY A 190 9.71 -3.34 15.42
CA GLY A 190 9.97 -4.58 16.17
C GLY A 190 11.41 -4.67 16.67
N ARG A 191 12.38 -4.27 15.85
CA ARG A 191 13.81 -4.21 16.23
C ARG A 191 14.08 -3.14 17.30
N ALA A 192 13.48 -1.97 17.18
CA ALA A 192 13.64 -0.90 18.17
C ALA A 192 12.99 -1.24 19.52
N LEU A 193 12.04 -2.19 19.53
CA LEU A 193 11.47 -2.80 20.75
C LEU A 193 12.32 -3.95 21.31
N ASP A 194 13.54 -4.16 20.81
CA ASP A 194 14.38 -5.33 21.14
C ASP A 194 13.61 -6.66 20.97
N SER A 195 12.84 -6.77 19.88
CA SER A 195 11.94 -7.88 19.56
C SER A 195 11.81 -8.04 18.05
N GLY A 196 10.70 -8.62 17.59
CA GLY A 196 10.29 -8.69 16.20
C GLY A 196 8.90 -8.15 16.02
N ALA A 197 8.58 -7.73 14.78
CA ALA A 197 7.21 -7.42 14.39
C ALA A 197 6.98 -7.66 12.88
N PHE A 198 5.73 -7.92 12.52
CA PHE A 198 5.24 -8.00 11.14
C PHE A 198 3.80 -7.51 11.05
N LEU A 199 3.37 -7.10 9.86
CA LEU A 199 2.00 -6.63 9.63
C LEU A 199 1.00 -7.77 9.60
N THR A 200 -0.08 -7.64 10.36
CA THR A 200 -1.26 -8.51 10.27
C THR A 200 -2.39 -7.87 9.47
N ALA A 201 -2.46 -6.54 9.46
CA ALA A 201 -3.40 -5.76 8.66
C ALA A 201 -2.72 -4.47 8.15
N LEU A 202 -3.10 -4.05 6.95
CA LEU A 202 -2.67 -2.78 6.35
C LEU A 202 -3.80 -2.20 5.50
N ARG A 203 -4.20 -0.97 5.77
CA ARG A 203 -5.19 -0.23 4.99
C ARG A 203 -4.67 1.16 4.67
N ARG A 204 -4.65 1.54 3.40
CA ARG A 204 -4.38 2.92 2.99
C ARG A 204 -5.67 3.72 3.07
N THR A 205 -5.76 4.60 4.06
CA THR A 205 -6.95 5.44 4.31
C THR A 205 -6.96 6.69 3.44
N LYS A 206 -5.74 7.22 3.08
CA LYS A 206 -5.64 8.37 2.17
C LYS A 206 -4.48 8.24 1.19
N ALA A 207 -4.63 8.83 0.01
CA ALA A 207 -3.59 9.03 -0.99
C ALA A 207 -3.76 10.42 -1.63
N GLY A 208 -2.98 11.41 -1.18
CA GLY A 208 -3.19 12.82 -1.52
C GLY A 208 -4.56 13.30 -1.06
N SER A 209 -5.35 13.81 -1.98
CA SER A 209 -6.72 14.29 -1.72
C SER A 209 -7.78 13.17 -1.71
N PHE A 210 -7.41 11.94 -2.05
CA PHE A 210 -8.34 10.82 -2.08
C PHE A 210 -8.40 10.15 -0.71
N SER A 211 -9.59 10.02 -0.16
CA SER A 211 -9.90 9.35 1.11
C SER A 211 -10.72 8.10 0.84
N VAL A 212 -10.57 7.08 1.67
CA VAL A 212 -11.22 5.78 1.48
C VAL A 212 -12.74 5.89 1.57
N GLU A 213 -13.26 6.85 2.35
CA GLU A 213 -14.70 7.10 2.48
C GLU A 213 -15.34 7.59 1.17
N ASN A 214 -14.53 8.17 0.28
CA ASN A 214 -14.95 8.69 -1.02
C ASN A 214 -14.52 7.78 -2.19
N CYS A 215 -13.96 6.62 -1.91
CA CYS A 215 -13.61 5.66 -2.94
C CYS A 215 -14.84 4.95 -3.49
N ILE A 216 -14.76 4.61 -4.77
CA ILE A 216 -15.73 3.68 -5.37
C ILE A 216 -15.49 2.31 -4.75
N ASP A 217 -16.55 1.70 -4.23
CA ASP A 217 -16.50 0.32 -3.77
C ASP A 217 -16.16 -0.60 -4.95
N PHE A 218 -15.12 -1.44 -4.76
CA PHE A 218 -14.63 -2.29 -5.84
C PHE A 218 -15.66 -3.32 -6.31
N ASP A 219 -16.40 -3.92 -5.38
CA ASP A 219 -17.37 -4.98 -5.69
C ASP A 219 -18.62 -4.40 -6.39
N HIS A 220 -18.92 -3.11 -6.14
CA HIS A 220 -20.02 -2.36 -6.76
C HIS A 220 -19.57 -1.44 -7.91
N PHE A 221 -18.34 -1.63 -8.42
CA PHE A 221 -17.80 -0.78 -9.49
C PHE A 221 -18.66 -0.79 -10.76
N GLN A 222 -19.25 -1.92 -11.14
CA GLN A 222 -20.13 -2.02 -12.30
C GLN A 222 -21.40 -1.18 -12.11
N GLU A 223 -22.04 -1.24 -10.96
CA GLU A 223 -23.24 -0.48 -10.62
C GLU A 223 -22.94 1.03 -10.64
N TRP A 224 -21.81 1.40 -10.02
CA TRP A 224 -21.34 2.79 -10.09
C TRP A 224 -21.14 3.25 -11.54
N LEU A 225 -20.51 2.43 -12.39
CA LEU A 225 -20.25 2.76 -13.80
C LEU A 225 -21.55 2.88 -14.61
N ASP A 226 -22.58 2.11 -14.28
CA ASP A 226 -23.84 2.08 -15.05
C ASP A 226 -24.67 3.35 -14.88
N VAL A 227 -24.49 4.06 -13.77
CA VAL A 227 -25.18 5.34 -13.51
C VAL A 227 -24.38 6.58 -13.93
N GLN A 228 -23.13 6.42 -14.41
CA GLN A 228 -22.34 7.56 -14.86
C GLN A 228 -22.79 8.06 -16.21
N GLU A 229 -22.94 9.38 -16.35
CA GLU A 229 -23.05 10.06 -17.64
C GLU A 229 -21.68 10.03 -18.33
N ILE A 230 -21.56 9.23 -19.38
CA ILE A 230 -20.33 9.09 -20.15
C ILE A 230 -20.48 9.89 -21.45
N GLU A 231 -19.54 10.82 -21.68
CA GLU A 231 -19.47 11.54 -22.96
C GLU A 231 -19.14 10.54 -24.08
N ASP A 232 -20.09 10.40 -25.04
CA ASP A 232 -19.91 9.56 -26.21
C ASP A 232 -18.93 10.26 -27.18
N CYS A 233 -17.68 9.80 -27.16
CA CYS A 233 -16.66 10.26 -28.11
C CYS A 233 -16.82 9.67 -29.52
N LEU A 234 -18.05 9.32 -29.93
CA LEU A 234 -18.36 8.86 -31.30
C LEU A 234 -18.58 9.98 -32.30
N ALA A 235 -18.53 11.27 -31.86
CA ALA A 235 -18.89 12.42 -32.68
C ALA A 235 -17.74 13.05 -33.50
N ASP A 236 -16.48 12.55 -33.39
CA ASP A 236 -15.37 13.03 -34.23
C ASP A 236 -14.82 11.88 -35.10
N LYS A 237 -15.48 11.62 -36.21
CA LYS A 237 -14.93 10.94 -37.37
C LYS A 237 -14.67 11.95 -38.47
#